data_5e4cf31c9b667cfb51e2022c11f72756
#
_entry.id   5e4cf31c9b667cfb51e2022c11f72756
#
_cell.length_a   1.000
_cell.length_b   1.000
_cell.length_c   1.000
_cell.angle_alpha   90.00
_cell.angle_beta   90.00
_cell.angle_gamma   90.00
#
_symmetry.space_group_name_H-M   'P 1'
#
loop_
_entity.id
_entity.type
_entity.pdbx_description
1 polymer ?
#
loop_
_entity_poly.entity_id
_entity_poly.type
_entity_poly.pdbx_seq_one_letter_code
_entity_poly.pdbx_strand_id
1 'polypeptide(L)'
;MYRHYDSTDQIFSEIIETFLVAQNNSFKEKMEAKIPAPQILDEILQKYRDEMIDSESSLSIAIYEYFSRKKIEGNDNLLIKQYKASFNSWDALIQYGISRKEFNQVDIAGVFDLLVFAYQGVRMYSQLMNIDDSVPEKIIEQIKKILIKEG
;
A
#
# COMPACT_ATOMS: atom_id res chain seq x y z
N MET A 1 8.07 36.14 -4.94
CA MET A 1 6.79 35.61 -4.40
C MET A 1 7.00 34.20 -3.87
N TYR A 2 6.74 34.01 -2.62
CA TYR A 2 6.85 32.65 -2.08
C TYR A 2 5.60 31.86 -2.44
N ARG A 3 5.81 30.59 -2.69
CA ARG A 3 4.70 29.72 -2.93
C ARG A 3 3.97 29.43 -1.62
N HIS A 4 2.71 29.65 -1.64
CA HIS A 4 1.88 29.53 -0.46
C HIS A 4 0.88 28.42 -0.62
N TYR A 5 0.85 27.51 0.33
CA TYR A 5 -0.19 26.49 0.37
C TYR A 5 -1.38 27.04 1.15
N ASP A 6 -2.55 26.96 0.55
CA ASP A 6 -3.77 27.43 1.18
C ASP A 6 -4.12 26.63 2.44
N SER A 7 -3.64 25.38 2.51
CA SER A 7 -3.96 24.51 3.63
C SER A 7 -2.95 23.39 3.75
N THR A 8 -2.94 22.78 4.92
CA THR A 8 -2.16 21.54 5.17
C THR A 8 -2.65 20.41 4.27
N ASP A 9 -3.93 20.43 3.88
CA ASP A 9 -4.50 19.46 2.94
C ASP A 9 -3.73 19.44 1.63
N GLN A 10 -3.37 20.60 1.12
CA GLN A 10 -2.66 20.71 -0.15
C GLN A 10 -1.27 20.08 -0.05
N ILE A 11 -0.59 20.28 1.06
CA ILE A 11 0.73 19.68 1.31
C ILE A 11 0.62 18.16 1.32
N PHE A 12 -0.33 17.61 2.09
CA PHE A 12 -0.53 16.17 2.14
C PHE A 12 -0.97 15.60 0.80
N SER A 13 -1.78 16.35 0.05
CA SER A 13 -2.20 15.94 -1.30
C SER A 13 -0.98 15.73 -2.21
N GLU A 14 -0.06 16.68 -2.23
CA GLU A 14 1.13 16.58 -3.06
C GLU A 14 2.02 15.40 -2.66
N ILE A 15 2.18 15.16 -1.36
CA ILE A 15 2.97 14.04 -0.86
C ILE A 15 2.35 12.71 -1.29
N ILE A 16 1.05 12.57 -1.10
CA ILE A 16 0.33 11.34 -1.44
C ILE A 16 0.38 11.09 -2.95
N GLU A 17 0.17 12.11 -3.76
CA GLU A 17 0.24 11.98 -5.21
C GLU A 17 1.63 11.53 -5.67
N THR A 18 2.68 12.07 -5.08
CA THR A 18 4.04 11.67 -5.40
C THR A 18 4.27 10.19 -5.13
N PHE A 19 3.81 9.69 -3.98
CA PHE A 19 3.93 8.27 -3.65
C PHE A 19 3.13 7.40 -4.61
N LEU A 20 1.91 7.81 -4.97
CA LEU A 20 1.07 7.03 -5.86
C LEU A 20 1.64 6.91 -7.27
N VAL A 21 2.20 8.00 -7.79
CA VAL A 21 2.83 7.97 -9.11
C VAL A 21 4.02 7.01 -9.11
N ALA A 22 4.86 7.08 -8.10
CA ALA A 22 6.02 6.20 -7.99
C ALA A 22 5.60 4.72 -7.89
N GLN A 23 4.58 4.42 -7.08
CA GLN A 23 4.09 3.07 -6.92
C GLN A 23 3.51 2.52 -8.23
N ASN A 24 2.66 3.30 -8.88
CA ASN A 24 2.02 2.89 -10.12
C ASN A 24 3.05 2.62 -11.22
N ASN A 25 4.05 3.49 -11.35
CA ASN A 25 5.11 3.31 -12.34
C ASN A 25 5.92 2.04 -12.06
N SER A 26 6.21 1.75 -10.81
CA SER A 26 6.96 0.55 -10.44
C SER A 26 6.22 -0.72 -10.85
N PHE A 27 4.92 -0.81 -10.57
CA PHE A 27 4.12 -1.97 -10.96
C PHE A 27 4.06 -2.10 -12.48
N LYS A 28 3.77 -1.00 -13.16
CA LYS A 28 3.60 -0.99 -14.60
C LYS A 28 4.86 -1.40 -15.35
N GLU A 29 6.00 -0.85 -14.97
CA GLU A 29 7.28 -1.16 -15.63
C GLU A 29 7.61 -2.64 -15.52
N LYS A 30 7.40 -3.23 -14.35
CA LYS A 30 7.70 -4.64 -14.12
C LYS A 30 6.78 -5.55 -14.91
N MET A 31 5.49 -5.20 -15.01
CA MET A 31 4.54 -5.97 -15.81
C MET A 31 4.85 -5.84 -17.31
N GLU A 32 5.22 -4.67 -17.79
CA GLU A 32 5.61 -4.46 -19.19
C GLU A 32 6.89 -5.23 -19.53
N ALA A 33 7.80 -5.35 -18.57
CA ALA A 33 9.02 -6.15 -18.75
C ALA A 33 8.75 -7.66 -18.65
N LYS A 34 7.50 -8.05 -18.40
CA LYS A 34 7.05 -9.45 -18.33
C LYS A 34 7.76 -10.25 -17.25
N ILE A 35 8.08 -9.58 -16.15
CA ILE A 35 8.64 -10.24 -14.96
C ILE A 35 7.56 -11.13 -14.36
N PRO A 36 7.90 -12.34 -13.89
CA PRO A 36 6.90 -13.21 -13.26
C PRO A 36 6.18 -12.53 -12.10
N ALA A 37 4.87 -12.73 -12.02
CA ALA A 37 4.05 -12.09 -11.00
C ALA A 37 4.51 -12.39 -9.56
N PRO A 38 4.90 -13.65 -9.22
CA PRO A 38 5.42 -13.91 -7.87
C PRO A 38 6.66 -13.11 -7.54
N GLN A 39 7.53 -12.86 -8.52
CA GLN A 39 8.73 -12.04 -8.29
C GLN A 39 8.37 -10.58 -8.03
N ILE A 40 7.43 -10.03 -8.81
CA ILE A 40 6.96 -8.66 -8.60
C ILE A 40 6.33 -8.55 -7.21
N LEU A 41 5.50 -9.51 -6.85
CA LEU A 41 4.84 -9.54 -5.55
C LEU A 41 5.87 -9.56 -4.42
N ASP A 42 6.89 -10.42 -4.53
CA ASP A 42 7.91 -10.53 -3.51
C ASP A 42 8.64 -9.20 -3.29
N GLU A 43 9.05 -8.54 -4.36
CA GLU A 43 9.75 -7.26 -4.26
C GLU A 43 8.89 -6.20 -3.58
N ILE A 44 7.60 -6.13 -3.93
CA ILE A 44 6.69 -5.15 -3.35
C ILE A 44 6.41 -5.45 -1.88
N LEU A 45 6.21 -6.72 -1.55
CA LEU A 45 5.96 -7.12 -0.17
C LEU A 45 7.17 -6.91 0.73
N GLN A 46 8.39 -7.09 0.21
CA GLN A 46 9.60 -6.78 0.97
C GLN A 46 9.68 -5.29 1.30
N LYS A 47 9.31 -4.45 0.34
CA LYS A 47 9.26 -3.01 0.57
C LYS A 47 8.23 -2.67 1.64
N TYR A 48 7.06 -3.28 1.58
CA TYR A 48 6.01 -3.08 2.58
C TYR A 48 6.48 -3.54 3.96
N ARG A 49 7.19 -4.67 4.02
CA ARG A 49 7.76 -5.15 5.27
C ARG A 49 8.69 -4.12 5.90
N ASP A 50 9.62 -3.58 5.09
CA ASP A 50 10.56 -2.60 5.59
C ASP A 50 9.84 -1.34 6.09
N GLU A 51 8.81 -0.91 5.39
CA GLU A 51 8.01 0.24 5.80
C GLU A 51 7.20 -0.04 7.07
N MET A 52 6.73 -1.27 7.26
CA MET A 52 5.98 -1.63 8.47
C MET A 52 6.83 -1.56 9.73
N ILE A 53 8.11 -1.88 9.64
CA ILE A 53 9.00 -1.89 10.81
C ILE A 53 9.83 -0.61 10.94
N ASP A 54 9.67 0.33 10.02
CA ASP A 54 10.40 1.60 10.07
C ASP A 54 9.76 2.52 11.12
N SER A 55 10.31 2.45 12.33
CA SER A 55 9.82 3.23 13.46
C SER A 55 10.11 4.72 13.34
N GLU A 56 10.99 5.12 12.43
CA GLU A 56 11.34 6.53 12.25
C GLU A 56 10.39 7.25 11.29
N SER A 57 9.57 6.52 10.57
CA SER A 57 8.61 7.12 9.63
C SER A 57 7.44 7.73 10.39
N SER A 58 7.58 9.00 10.70
CA SER A 58 6.50 9.76 11.37
C SER A 58 5.41 10.22 10.42
N LEU A 59 5.61 10.06 9.10
CA LEU A 59 4.67 10.59 8.11
C LEU A 59 3.29 9.93 8.21
N SER A 60 3.24 8.61 8.37
CA SER A 60 1.95 7.90 8.49
C SER A 60 1.19 8.34 9.72
N ILE A 61 1.89 8.54 10.84
CA ILE A 61 1.28 9.03 12.06
C ILE A 61 0.77 10.46 11.88
N ALA A 62 1.57 11.32 11.26
CA ALA A 62 1.17 12.70 11.00
C ALA A 62 -0.08 12.76 10.13
N ILE A 63 -0.15 11.96 9.08
CA ILE A 63 -1.32 11.87 8.20
C ILE A 63 -2.54 11.39 9.00
N TYR A 64 -2.38 10.34 9.79
CA TYR A 64 -3.47 9.82 10.60
C TYR A 64 -3.98 10.87 11.60
N GLU A 65 -3.07 11.53 12.34
CA GLU A 65 -3.45 12.55 13.31
C GLU A 65 -4.18 13.70 12.64
N TYR A 66 -3.68 14.15 11.50
CA TYR A 66 -4.29 15.25 10.77
C TYR A 66 -5.73 14.91 10.38
N PHE A 67 -5.92 13.75 9.73
CA PHE A 67 -7.25 13.37 9.24
C PHE A 67 -8.21 12.96 10.35
N SER A 68 -7.70 12.45 11.48
CA SER A 68 -8.56 12.08 12.60
C SER A 68 -9.12 13.31 13.34
N ARG A 69 -8.43 14.43 13.28
CA ARG A 69 -8.91 15.69 13.88
C ARG A 69 -9.91 16.42 13.02
N LYS A 70 -9.89 16.17 11.73
CA LYS A 70 -10.82 16.78 10.80
C LYS A 70 -12.00 15.85 10.58
N LYS A 71 -13.20 16.40 10.72
CA LYS A 71 -14.38 15.68 10.23
C LYS A 71 -14.38 15.87 8.73
N ILE A 72 -13.87 14.88 8.02
CA ILE A 72 -13.85 14.91 6.57
C ILE A 72 -15.05 14.13 6.09
N GLU A 73 -15.95 14.83 5.42
CA GLU A 73 -17.18 14.24 4.91
C GLU A 73 -17.05 13.92 3.43
N GLY A 74 -17.64 12.80 3.03
CA GLY A 74 -17.80 12.46 1.63
C GLY A 74 -16.58 11.89 0.97
N ASN A 75 -16.64 11.88 -0.37
CA ASN A 75 -15.64 11.18 -1.21
C ASN A 75 -14.45 12.06 -1.61
N ASP A 76 -14.36 13.27 -1.05
CA ASP A 76 -13.26 14.19 -1.36
C ASP A 76 -12.06 14.01 -0.44
N ASN A 77 -12.12 13.02 0.45
CA ASN A 77 -11.04 12.69 1.35
C ASN A 77 -9.84 12.16 0.57
N LEU A 78 -8.66 12.73 0.82
CA LEU A 78 -7.42 12.29 0.18
C LEU A 78 -7.09 10.84 0.46
N LEU A 79 -7.42 10.36 1.66
CA LEU A 79 -7.18 8.96 2.02
C LEU A 79 -8.02 8.02 1.17
N ILE A 80 -9.25 8.41 0.86
CA ILE A 80 -10.11 7.62 -0.03
C ILE A 80 -9.52 7.58 -1.44
N LYS A 81 -9.01 8.71 -1.92
CA LYS A 81 -8.37 8.77 -3.24
C LYS A 81 -7.12 7.89 -3.28
N GLN A 82 -6.31 7.93 -2.23
CA GLN A 82 -5.14 7.09 -2.12
C GLN A 82 -5.53 5.61 -2.11
N TYR A 83 -6.53 5.26 -1.34
CA TYR A 83 -7.03 3.89 -1.26
C TYR A 83 -7.46 3.38 -2.63
N LYS A 84 -8.27 4.16 -3.35
CA LYS A 84 -8.75 3.77 -4.68
C LYS A 84 -7.63 3.63 -5.70
N ALA A 85 -6.67 4.55 -5.68
CA ALA A 85 -5.54 4.50 -6.61
C ALA A 85 -4.64 3.29 -6.32
N SER A 86 -4.39 3.00 -5.05
CA SER A 86 -3.63 1.82 -4.66
C SER A 86 -4.35 0.54 -5.05
N PHE A 87 -5.67 0.51 -4.89
CA PHE A 87 -6.46 -0.64 -5.33
C PHE A 87 -6.28 -0.89 -6.83
N ASN A 88 -6.34 0.16 -7.64
CA ASN A 88 -6.19 0.00 -9.10
C ASN A 88 -4.84 -0.62 -9.46
N SER A 89 -3.77 -0.23 -8.79
CA SER A 89 -2.45 -0.79 -9.01
C SER A 89 -2.38 -2.27 -8.61
N TRP A 90 -2.91 -2.61 -7.44
CA TRP A 90 -2.93 -3.99 -6.97
C TRP A 90 -3.85 -4.88 -7.80
N ASP A 91 -5.01 -4.35 -8.21
CA ASP A 91 -5.92 -5.06 -9.09
C ASP A 91 -5.23 -5.45 -10.40
N ALA A 92 -4.50 -4.50 -11.00
CA ALA A 92 -3.76 -4.77 -12.22
C ALA A 92 -2.70 -5.86 -12.03
N LEU A 93 -1.95 -5.82 -10.93
CA LEU A 93 -0.93 -6.82 -10.65
C LEU A 93 -1.55 -8.20 -10.43
N ILE A 94 -2.62 -8.29 -9.63
CA ILE A 94 -3.24 -9.56 -9.34
C ILE A 94 -3.86 -10.17 -10.61
N GLN A 95 -4.53 -9.35 -11.41
CA GLN A 95 -5.06 -9.82 -12.69
C GLN A 95 -3.97 -10.28 -13.64
N TYR A 96 -2.86 -9.57 -13.67
CA TYR A 96 -1.68 -9.96 -14.44
C TYR A 96 -1.19 -11.36 -14.01
N GLY A 97 -1.08 -11.59 -12.71
CA GLY A 97 -0.66 -12.90 -12.20
C GLY A 97 -1.68 -14.00 -12.50
N ILE A 98 -2.97 -13.71 -12.38
CA ILE A 98 -4.02 -14.66 -12.70
C ILE A 98 -4.00 -15.03 -14.19
N SER A 99 -3.87 -14.03 -15.07
CA SER A 99 -3.84 -14.27 -16.51
C SER A 99 -2.63 -15.08 -16.94
N ARG A 100 -1.53 -14.99 -16.22
CA ARG A 100 -0.32 -15.78 -16.49
C ARG A 100 -0.34 -17.15 -15.81
N LYS A 101 -1.42 -17.47 -15.08
CA LYS A 101 -1.59 -18.72 -14.33
C LYS A 101 -0.54 -18.87 -13.22
N GLU A 102 -0.03 -17.76 -12.75
CA GLU A 102 0.95 -17.71 -11.64
C GLU A 102 0.29 -17.41 -10.30
N PHE A 103 -0.89 -16.77 -10.33
CA PHE A 103 -1.67 -16.48 -9.14
C PHE A 103 -2.98 -17.25 -9.14
N ASN A 104 -3.48 -17.54 -7.94
CA ASN A 104 -4.79 -18.14 -7.75
C ASN A 104 -5.90 -17.16 -8.13
N GLN A 105 -7.05 -17.72 -8.51
CA GLN A 105 -8.27 -16.92 -8.61
C GLN A 105 -8.68 -16.54 -7.19
N VAL A 106 -8.82 -15.25 -6.93
CA VAL A 106 -9.14 -14.72 -5.61
C VAL A 106 -10.12 -13.56 -5.73
N ASP A 107 -10.76 -13.23 -4.63
CA ASP A 107 -11.48 -11.97 -4.50
C ASP A 107 -10.44 -10.87 -4.36
N ILE A 108 -10.15 -10.18 -5.46
CA ILE A 108 -9.07 -9.19 -5.50
C ILE A 108 -9.31 -8.06 -4.50
N ALA A 109 -10.53 -7.54 -4.42
CA ALA A 109 -10.86 -6.48 -3.47
C ALA A 109 -10.65 -6.93 -2.02
N GLY A 110 -11.06 -8.16 -1.70
CA GLY A 110 -10.89 -8.70 -0.36
C GLY A 110 -9.42 -8.89 0.01
N VAL A 111 -8.63 -9.42 -0.90
CA VAL A 111 -7.20 -9.60 -0.67
C VAL A 111 -6.50 -8.24 -0.51
N PHE A 112 -6.85 -7.28 -1.36
CA PHE A 112 -6.30 -5.93 -1.25
C PHE A 112 -6.60 -5.30 0.10
N ASP A 113 -7.86 -5.38 0.55
CA ASP A 113 -8.25 -4.80 1.83
C ASP A 113 -7.50 -5.47 2.99
N LEU A 114 -7.37 -6.80 2.94
CA LEU A 114 -6.62 -7.52 3.95
C LEU A 114 -5.18 -7.04 4.01
N LEU A 115 -4.55 -6.87 2.87
CA LEU A 115 -3.15 -6.42 2.79
C LEU A 115 -2.99 -4.98 3.24
N VAL A 116 -3.79 -4.06 2.71
CA VAL A 116 -3.57 -2.63 2.98
C VAL A 116 -3.88 -2.29 4.42
N PHE A 117 -4.93 -2.87 5.02
CA PHE A 117 -5.26 -2.56 6.40
C PHE A 117 -4.32 -3.26 7.38
N ALA A 118 -3.81 -4.44 7.05
CA ALA A 118 -2.76 -5.06 7.85
C ALA A 118 -1.50 -4.20 7.84
N TYR A 119 -1.11 -3.71 6.67
CA TYR A 119 0.04 -2.83 6.49
C TYR A 119 -0.11 -1.55 7.30
N GLN A 120 -1.24 -0.86 7.16
CA GLN A 120 -1.49 0.37 7.89
C GLN A 120 -1.57 0.14 9.39
N GLY A 121 -2.22 -0.96 9.79
CA GLY A 121 -2.34 -1.29 11.21
C GLY A 121 -0.97 -1.50 11.87
N VAL A 122 -0.09 -2.24 11.24
CA VAL A 122 1.25 -2.46 11.79
C VAL A 122 2.04 -1.14 11.85
N ARG A 123 1.99 -0.33 10.80
CA ARG A 123 2.69 0.96 10.78
C ARG A 123 2.21 1.88 11.90
N MET A 124 0.89 1.95 12.09
CA MET A 124 0.33 2.82 13.11
C MET A 124 0.66 2.32 14.52
N TYR A 125 0.43 1.04 14.77
CA TYR A 125 0.64 0.49 16.10
C TYR A 125 2.11 0.34 16.47
N SER A 126 3.01 0.23 15.49
CA SER A 126 4.44 0.18 15.78
C SER A 126 4.96 1.47 16.43
N GLN A 127 4.23 2.57 16.29
CA GLN A 127 4.55 3.83 16.95
C GLN A 127 4.04 3.87 18.40
N LEU A 128 3.09 3.00 18.73
CA LEU A 128 2.43 3.01 20.03
C LEU A 128 2.85 1.85 20.93
N MET A 129 3.31 0.77 20.34
CA MET A 129 3.73 -0.42 21.08
C MET A 129 4.88 -1.09 20.31
N ASN A 130 5.64 -1.91 21.02
CA ASN A 130 6.74 -2.63 20.40
C ASN A 130 6.19 -3.84 19.65
N ILE A 131 6.29 -3.82 18.33
CA ILE A 131 5.83 -4.92 17.48
C ILE A 131 7.05 -5.74 17.05
N ASP A 132 6.99 -7.05 17.28
CA ASP A 132 8.03 -7.98 16.89
C ASP A 132 8.15 -8.02 15.37
N ASP A 133 9.38 -8.07 14.85
CA ASP A 133 9.64 -8.14 13.42
C ASP A 133 9.02 -9.37 12.76
N SER A 134 8.66 -10.39 13.53
CA SER A 134 7.95 -11.55 13.01
C SER A 134 6.54 -11.25 12.55
N VAL A 135 5.93 -10.15 13.02
CA VAL A 135 4.55 -9.80 12.65
C VAL A 135 4.45 -9.44 11.16
N PRO A 136 5.26 -8.50 10.63
CA PRO A 136 5.27 -8.26 9.19
C PRO A 136 5.56 -9.50 8.36
N GLU A 137 6.51 -10.32 8.82
CA GLU A 137 6.86 -11.56 8.11
C GLU A 137 5.68 -12.52 8.01
N LYS A 138 4.93 -12.68 9.08
CA LYS A 138 3.75 -13.55 9.08
C LYS A 138 2.66 -13.03 8.16
N ILE A 139 2.46 -11.73 8.14
CA ILE A 139 1.47 -11.11 7.24
C ILE A 139 1.84 -11.36 5.78
N ILE A 140 3.09 -11.10 5.44
CA ILE A 140 3.59 -11.30 4.07
C ILE A 140 3.45 -12.76 3.66
N GLU A 141 3.81 -13.68 4.54
CA GLU A 141 3.68 -15.10 4.25
C GLU A 141 2.24 -15.50 3.94
N GLN A 142 1.29 -14.99 4.70
CA GLN A 142 -0.12 -15.29 4.46
C GLN A 142 -0.60 -14.71 3.12
N ILE A 143 -0.20 -13.50 2.78
CA ILE A 143 -0.56 -12.91 1.49
C ILE A 143 0.01 -13.74 0.34
N LYS A 144 1.25 -14.19 0.45
CA LYS A 144 1.85 -15.05 -0.57
C LYS A 144 1.11 -16.37 -0.71
N LYS A 145 0.70 -16.98 0.41
CA LYS A 145 -0.05 -18.23 0.37
C LYS A 145 -1.41 -18.08 -0.30
N ILE A 146 -2.05 -16.94 -0.12
CA ILE A 146 -3.34 -16.65 -0.75
C ILE A 146 -3.17 -16.49 -2.26
N LEU A 147 -2.16 -15.75 -2.68
CA LEU A 147 -2.00 -15.33 -4.08
C LEU A 147 -1.23 -16.32 -4.94
N ILE A 148 -0.10 -16.82 -4.46
CA ILE A 148 0.79 -17.60 -5.31
C ILE A 148 0.23 -19.01 -5.50
N LYS A 149 0.12 -19.38 -6.77
CA LYS A 149 -0.38 -20.71 -7.12
C LYS A 149 0.69 -21.76 -6.85
N GLU A 150 0.34 -22.78 -6.07
CA GLU A 150 1.20 -23.90 -5.83
C GLU A 150 1.16 -24.86 -7.00
N GLY A 151 2.30 -25.35 -7.33
CA GLY A 151 2.37 -26.32 -8.34
C GLY A 151 2.94 -26.70 -9.30
#